data_2d104b8c497cbecaadc7043767fd66a7
#
_entry.id   2d104b8c497cbecaadc7043767fd66a7
#
_cell.length_a   1.000
_cell.length_b   1.000
_cell.length_c   1.000
_cell.angle_alpha   90.00
_cell.angle_beta   90.00
_cell.angle_gamma   90.00
#
_symmetry.space_group_name_H-M   'P 1'
#
loop_
_entity.id
_entity.type
_entity.pdbx_description
1 polymer ?
#
loop_
_entity_poly.entity_id
_entity_poly.type
_entity_poly.pdbx_seq_one_letter_code
_entity_poly.pdbx_strand_id
1 'polypeptide(L)'
;MVMEKPYVVGIDIGGTNTVFGIVDARGSILHSGSIKTGQYKEINEYVDALAKGLTTVIEQAGGIEKIKGIGVGAPNGNYFNGCIEFAPNLPWKGTIPLAKLISERLGGITVNLTNDANAAAIGEMTYGAARGMKDFIVITLGTGVGSGIVINGQMVYGHDGFAGELGHTIIRRENGRLCG
;
A
#
# COMPACT_ATOMS: atom_id res chain seq x y z
N MET A 1 -28.01 -10.33 -13.77
CA MET A 1 -26.66 -10.79 -14.15
C MET A 1 -25.67 -10.05 -13.25
N VAL A 2 -24.99 -10.75 -12.34
CA VAL A 2 -23.98 -10.13 -11.48
C VAL A 2 -22.80 -9.80 -12.39
N MET A 3 -22.45 -8.52 -12.52
CA MET A 3 -21.25 -8.13 -13.28
C MET A 3 -20.02 -8.67 -12.56
N GLU A 4 -19.23 -9.47 -13.26
CA GLU A 4 -17.99 -10.01 -12.73
C GLU A 4 -16.95 -8.87 -12.62
N LYS A 5 -16.38 -8.73 -11.43
CA LYS A 5 -15.31 -7.76 -11.13
C LYS A 5 -13.98 -8.52 -11.01
N PRO A 6 -13.32 -8.84 -12.14
CA PRO A 6 -12.16 -9.74 -12.14
C PRO A 6 -10.87 -9.08 -11.68
N TYR A 7 -10.84 -7.75 -11.54
CA TYR A 7 -9.63 -7.00 -11.33
C TYR A 7 -9.62 -6.24 -9.99
N VAL A 8 -8.42 -5.99 -9.49
CA VAL A 8 -8.15 -5.07 -8.41
C VAL A 8 -7.10 -4.05 -8.85
N VAL A 9 -7.08 -2.89 -8.22
CA VAL A 9 -5.99 -1.93 -8.36
C VAL A 9 -5.03 -2.09 -7.19
N GLY A 10 -3.74 -2.20 -7.48
CA GLY A 10 -2.67 -2.08 -6.49
C GLY A 10 -1.98 -0.73 -6.61
N ILE A 11 -1.68 -0.10 -5.48
CA ILE A 11 -0.93 1.16 -5.39
C ILE A 11 0.19 0.99 -4.38
N ASP A 12 1.41 1.32 -4.78
CA ASP A 12 2.59 1.38 -3.91
C ASP A 12 3.10 2.83 -3.84
N ILE A 13 3.05 3.41 -2.65
CA ILE A 13 3.41 4.81 -2.41
C ILE A 13 4.78 4.88 -1.76
N GLY A 14 5.79 5.25 -2.53
CA GLY A 14 7.11 5.62 -2.01
C GLY A 14 7.30 7.12 -1.90
N GLY A 15 8.33 7.55 -1.18
CA GLY A 15 8.66 8.97 -1.02
C GLY A 15 9.00 9.70 -2.33
N THR A 16 9.54 8.98 -3.32
CA THR A 16 9.93 9.53 -4.62
C THR A 16 8.88 9.31 -5.69
N ASN A 17 8.39 8.08 -5.79
CA ASN A 17 7.43 7.67 -6.83
C ASN A 17 6.27 6.92 -6.18
N THR A 18 5.10 7.05 -6.79
CA THR A 18 3.96 6.17 -6.58
C THR A 18 3.76 5.35 -7.84
N VAL A 19 3.71 4.03 -7.69
CA VAL A 19 3.43 3.09 -8.77
C VAL A 19 2.06 2.46 -8.56
N PHE A 20 1.33 2.23 -9.63
CA PHE A 20 0.02 1.61 -9.55
C PHE A 20 -0.24 0.72 -10.77
N GLY A 21 -1.14 -0.25 -10.60
CA GLY A 21 -1.48 -1.16 -11.70
C GLY A 21 -2.76 -1.93 -11.47
N ILE A 22 -3.28 -2.47 -12.57
CA ILE A 22 -4.41 -3.38 -12.60
C ILE A 22 -3.89 -4.80 -12.47
N VAL A 23 -4.43 -5.55 -11.51
CA VAL A 23 -4.00 -6.92 -11.19
C VAL A 23 -5.18 -7.88 -11.34
N ASP A 24 -4.94 -8.99 -12.01
CA ASP A 24 -5.92 -10.08 -12.14
C ASP A 24 -5.87 -11.06 -10.96
N ALA A 25 -6.76 -12.04 -10.93
CA ALA A 25 -6.84 -13.05 -9.88
C ALA A 25 -5.61 -13.98 -9.79
N ARG A 26 -4.73 -13.97 -10.80
CA ARG A 26 -3.48 -14.74 -10.82
C ARG A 26 -2.29 -13.94 -10.31
N GLY A 27 -2.48 -12.64 -10.03
CA GLY A 27 -1.41 -11.72 -9.65
C GLY A 27 -0.68 -11.10 -10.84
N SER A 28 -1.19 -11.26 -12.07
CA SER A 28 -0.59 -10.66 -13.27
C SER A 28 -0.95 -9.18 -13.35
N ILE A 29 0.04 -8.32 -13.58
CA ILE A 29 -0.16 -6.90 -13.81
C ILE A 29 -0.50 -6.70 -15.29
N LEU A 30 -1.73 -6.22 -15.57
CA LEU A 30 -2.23 -6.03 -16.93
C LEU A 30 -1.88 -4.65 -17.49
N HIS A 31 -2.04 -3.63 -16.68
CA HIS A 31 -1.75 -2.24 -16.99
C HIS A 31 -1.10 -1.59 -15.77
N SER A 32 -0.18 -0.67 -15.99
CA SER A 32 0.50 0.03 -14.90
C SER A 32 0.81 1.47 -15.27
N GLY A 33 1.03 2.29 -14.25
CA GLY A 33 1.44 3.66 -14.38
C GLY A 33 2.20 4.12 -13.15
N SER A 34 2.73 5.33 -13.21
CA SER A 34 3.42 5.94 -12.09
C SER A 34 3.30 7.46 -12.11
N ILE A 35 3.39 8.07 -10.92
CA ILE A 35 3.54 9.50 -10.75
C ILE A 35 4.68 9.80 -9.78
N LYS A 36 5.21 11.01 -9.83
CA LYS A 36 6.24 11.49 -8.88
C LYS A 36 5.59 11.94 -7.59
N THR A 37 5.73 11.18 -6.49
CA THR A 37 5.17 11.54 -5.18
C THR A 37 5.67 12.88 -4.69
N GLY A 38 7.00 13.07 -4.71
CA GLY A 38 7.67 14.22 -4.11
C GLY A 38 7.42 15.57 -4.79
N GLN A 39 6.80 15.61 -5.98
CA GLN A 39 6.51 16.88 -6.67
C GLN A 39 5.25 17.59 -6.15
N TYR A 40 4.38 16.88 -5.42
CA TYR A 40 3.13 17.42 -4.91
C TYR A 40 3.27 17.80 -3.43
N LYS A 41 3.24 19.09 -3.14
CA LYS A 41 3.30 19.60 -1.77
C LYS A 41 1.97 19.47 -1.05
N GLU A 42 0.87 19.62 -1.79
CA GLU A 42 -0.49 19.54 -1.27
C GLU A 42 -1.10 18.17 -1.58
N ILE A 43 -1.71 17.57 -0.55
CA ILE A 43 -2.29 16.23 -0.66
C ILE A 43 -3.40 16.15 -1.72
N ASN A 44 -4.22 17.19 -1.85
CA ASN A 44 -5.30 17.20 -2.85
C ASN A 44 -4.76 17.19 -4.28
N GLU A 45 -3.69 17.94 -4.57
CA GLU A 45 -3.05 17.93 -5.89
C GLU A 45 -2.48 16.54 -6.22
N TYR A 46 -1.88 15.88 -5.21
CA TYR A 46 -1.38 14.52 -5.37
C TYR A 46 -2.51 13.53 -5.66
N VAL A 47 -3.59 13.57 -4.88
CA VAL A 47 -4.72 12.65 -5.05
C VAL A 47 -5.41 12.88 -6.39
N ASP A 48 -5.53 14.12 -6.85
CA ASP A 48 -6.11 14.45 -8.15
C ASP A 48 -5.25 13.90 -9.30
N ALA A 49 -3.92 14.03 -9.20
CA ALA A 49 -2.99 13.48 -10.18
C ALA A 49 -3.00 11.93 -10.18
N LEU A 50 -3.03 11.32 -8.98
CA LEU A 50 -3.14 9.88 -8.82
C LEU A 50 -4.45 9.36 -9.42
N ALA A 51 -5.58 9.98 -9.10
CA ALA A 51 -6.89 9.61 -9.62
C ALA A 51 -6.94 9.69 -11.15
N LYS A 52 -6.34 10.72 -11.75
CA LYS A 52 -6.21 10.83 -13.21
C LYS A 52 -5.41 9.68 -13.81
N GLY A 53 -4.28 9.33 -13.21
CA GLY A 53 -3.46 8.18 -13.64
C GLY A 53 -4.20 6.85 -13.49
N LEU A 54 -4.89 6.66 -12.36
CA LEU A 54 -5.71 5.48 -12.10
C LEU A 54 -6.86 5.34 -13.10
N THR A 55 -7.57 6.43 -13.40
CA THR A 55 -8.64 6.44 -14.40
C THR A 55 -8.14 5.92 -15.74
N THR A 56 -6.95 6.35 -16.18
CA THR A 56 -6.36 5.88 -17.45
C THR A 56 -6.17 4.36 -17.48
N VAL A 57 -5.56 3.78 -16.44
CA VAL A 57 -5.32 2.31 -16.42
C VAL A 57 -6.60 1.52 -16.18
N ILE A 58 -7.58 2.08 -15.46
CA ILE A 58 -8.90 1.48 -15.24
C ILE A 58 -9.69 1.44 -16.55
N GLU A 59 -9.66 2.49 -17.34
CA GLU A 59 -10.31 2.53 -18.68
C GLU A 59 -9.69 1.50 -19.64
N GLN A 60 -8.37 1.34 -19.62
CA GLN A 60 -7.67 0.29 -20.39
C GLN A 60 -8.10 -1.13 -19.99
N ALA A 61 -8.50 -1.33 -18.72
CA ALA A 61 -9.01 -2.60 -18.21
C ALA A 61 -10.52 -2.80 -18.44
N GLY A 62 -11.20 -1.87 -19.08
CA GLY A 62 -12.61 -1.95 -19.43
C GLY A 62 -13.56 -1.22 -18.49
N GLY A 63 -13.03 -0.32 -17.62
CA GLY A 63 -13.82 0.58 -16.78
C GLY A 63 -13.89 0.19 -15.32
N ILE A 64 -14.38 1.12 -14.49
CA ILE A 64 -14.44 1.00 -13.02
C ILE A 64 -15.35 -0.15 -12.55
N GLU A 65 -16.34 -0.52 -13.35
CA GLU A 65 -17.26 -1.62 -13.08
C GLU A 65 -16.56 -2.99 -13.11
N LYS A 66 -15.36 -3.10 -13.70
CA LYS A 66 -14.52 -4.30 -13.69
C LYS A 66 -13.62 -4.37 -12.45
N ILE A 67 -13.54 -3.30 -11.69
CA ILE A 67 -12.66 -3.20 -10.53
C ILE A 67 -13.41 -3.57 -9.25
N LYS A 68 -12.89 -4.54 -8.51
CA LYS A 68 -13.45 -5.00 -7.23
C LYS A 68 -13.14 -4.04 -6.09
N GLY A 69 -11.95 -3.45 -6.09
CA GLY A 69 -11.45 -2.54 -5.07
C GLY A 69 -10.01 -2.14 -5.32
N ILE A 70 -9.49 -1.29 -4.46
CA ILE A 70 -8.13 -0.73 -4.50
C ILE A 70 -7.39 -1.12 -3.23
N GLY A 71 -6.19 -1.66 -3.36
CA GLY A 71 -5.25 -1.90 -2.27
C GLY A 71 -4.10 -0.90 -2.33
N VAL A 72 -3.75 -0.29 -1.20
CA VAL A 72 -2.68 0.70 -1.09
C VAL A 72 -1.65 0.25 -0.06
N GLY A 73 -0.39 0.13 -0.45
CA GLY A 73 0.77 0.08 0.42
C GLY A 73 1.40 1.47 0.53
N ALA A 74 1.61 1.95 1.75
CA ALA A 74 2.15 3.27 1.99
C ALA A 74 2.99 3.33 3.27
N PRO A 75 4.04 4.18 3.36
CA PRO A 75 4.75 4.43 4.60
C PRO A 75 3.77 4.88 5.70
N ASN A 76 3.88 4.31 6.89
CA ASN A 76 2.99 4.59 8.02
C ASN A 76 1.49 4.47 7.70
N GLY A 77 1.15 3.58 6.78
CA GLY A 77 -0.24 3.28 6.44
C GLY A 77 -0.94 2.50 7.53
N ASN A 78 -2.02 3.04 8.08
CA ASN A 78 -2.82 2.42 9.13
C ASN A 78 -4.05 1.73 8.53
N TYR A 79 -4.13 0.42 8.69
CA TYR A 79 -5.19 -0.42 8.14
C TYR A 79 -6.57 -0.11 8.74
N PHE A 80 -6.64 0.24 10.03
CA PHE A 80 -7.91 0.39 10.73
C PHE A 80 -8.68 1.65 10.33
N ASN A 81 -7.98 2.73 10.00
CA ASN A 81 -8.60 4.01 9.68
C ASN A 81 -8.37 4.48 8.23
N GLY A 82 -7.55 3.76 7.45
CA GLY A 82 -7.23 4.10 6.07
C GLY A 82 -6.41 5.39 5.90
N CYS A 83 -5.68 5.79 6.95
CA CYS A 83 -4.86 6.99 6.97
C CYS A 83 -3.38 6.66 6.80
N ILE A 84 -2.61 7.61 6.28
CA ILE A 84 -1.17 7.70 6.48
C ILE A 84 -0.94 8.57 7.70
N GLU A 85 -0.16 8.09 8.68
CA GLU A 85 0.04 8.78 9.96
C GLU A 85 1.51 9.18 10.12
N PHE A 86 1.76 10.50 10.11
CA PHE A 86 3.07 11.09 10.40
C PHE A 86 4.24 10.48 9.62
N ALA A 87 4.05 10.08 8.36
CA ALA A 87 5.09 9.49 7.53
C ALA A 87 6.25 10.48 7.29
N PRO A 88 7.48 10.18 7.74
CA PRO A 88 8.61 11.11 7.63
C PRO A 88 9.06 11.30 6.18
N ASN A 89 8.89 10.27 5.34
CA ASN A 89 9.38 10.21 3.97
C ASN A 89 8.40 10.82 2.94
N LEU A 90 7.22 11.29 3.40
CA LEU A 90 6.24 11.91 2.53
C LEU A 90 6.19 13.42 2.76
N PRO A 91 5.85 14.21 1.72
CA PRO A 91 5.80 15.67 1.84
C PRO A 91 4.69 16.15 2.77
N TRP A 92 3.61 15.38 2.91
CA TRP A 92 2.45 15.73 3.73
C TRP A 92 2.67 15.33 5.18
N LYS A 93 2.22 16.18 6.11
CA LYS A 93 2.40 15.97 7.55
C LYS A 93 1.07 15.70 8.25
N GLY A 94 1.16 15.07 9.42
CA GLY A 94 -0.02 14.73 10.22
C GLY A 94 -0.71 13.45 9.76
N THR A 95 -2.01 13.38 10.02
CA THR A 95 -2.86 12.24 9.65
C THR A 95 -3.62 12.55 8.38
N ILE A 96 -3.35 11.79 7.33
CA ILE A 96 -3.90 11.97 5.99
C ILE A 96 -4.92 10.86 5.71
N PRO A 97 -6.22 11.12 5.55
CA PRO A 97 -7.24 10.10 5.29
C PRO A 97 -7.22 9.65 3.82
N LEU A 98 -6.10 9.06 3.40
CA LEU A 98 -5.80 8.82 1.99
C LEU A 98 -6.79 7.86 1.33
N ALA A 99 -7.17 6.77 2.00
CA ALA A 99 -8.13 5.81 1.44
C ALA A 99 -9.46 6.50 1.11
N LYS A 100 -9.96 7.37 2.00
CA LYS A 100 -11.17 8.17 1.78
C LYS A 100 -11.00 9.11 0.60
N LEU A 101 -9.88 9.86 0.55
CA LEU A 101 -9.62 10.83 -0.52
C LEU A 101 -9.56 10.17 -1.91
N ILE A 102 -8.95 8.98 -2.03
CA ILE A 102 -8.91 8.22 -3.29
C ILE A 102 -10.32 7.72 -3.65
N SER A 103 -11.03 7.14 -2.68
CA SER A 103 -12.40 6.63 -2.89
C SER A 103 -13.34 7.72 -3.43
N GLU A 104 -13.30 8.92 -2.85
CA GLU A 104 -14.13 10.06 -3.27
C GLU A 104 -13.87 10.48 -4.73
N ARG A 105 -12.59 10.44 -5.20
CA ARG A 105 -12.25 10.77 -6.59
C ARG A 105 -12.65 9.71 -7.60
N LEU A 106 -12.85 8.47 -7.14
CA LEU A 106 -13.13 7.31 -8.00
C LEU A 106 -14.53 6.73 -7.78
N GLY A 107 -15.50 7.60 -7.45
CA GLY A 107 -16.92 7.24 -7.40
C GLY A 107 -17.32 6.35 -6.22
N GLY A 108 -16.57 6.38 -5.10
CA GLY A 108 -16.91 5.65 -3.87
C GLY A 108 -16.44 4.19 -3.88
N ILE A 109 -15.49 3.82 -4.75
CA ILE A 109 -14.91 2.47 -4.75
C ILE A 109 -14.22 2.18 -3.40
N THR A 110 -14.30 0.93 -2.93
CA THR A 110 -13.63 0.50 -1.70
C THR A 110 -12.11 0.61 -1.85
N VAL A 111 -11.47 1.30 -0.91
CA VAL A 111 -10.02 1.43 -0.82
C VAL A 111 -9.55 0.92 0.54
N ASN A 112 -8.66 -0.06 0.54
CA ASN A 112 -7.97 -0.55 1.74
C ASN A 112 -6.52 -0.09 1.70
N LEU A 113 -6.04 0.44 2.81
CA LEU A 113 -4.68 0.96 2.93
C LEU A 113 -3.96 0.25 4.08
N THR A 114 -2.69 -0.04 3.91
CA THR A 114 -1.82 -0.60 4.95
C THR A 114 -0.39 -0.11 4.77
N ASN A 115 0.47 -0.46 5.72
CA ASN A 115 1.92 -0.24 5.58
C ASN A 115 2.48 -1.03 4.39
N ASP A 116 3.51 -0.50 3.73
CA ASP A 116 4.17 -1.08 2.55
C ASP A 116 4.75 -2.48 2.82
N ALA A 117 5.39 -2.70 3.98
CA ALA A 117 5.92 -4.01 4.37
C ALA A 117 4.80 -5.03 4.65
N ASN A 118 3.67 -4.59 5.23
CA ASN A 118 2.49 -5.43 5.39
C ASN A 118 1.89 -5.80 4.03
N ALA A 119 1.81 -4.85 3.09
CA ALA A 119 1.36 -5.13 1.73
C ALA A 119 2.27 -6.15 1.03
N ALA A 120 3.59 -6.03 1.19
CA ALA A 120 4.55 -7.00 0.69
C ALA A 120 4.33 -8.40 1.30
N ALA A 121 4.11 -8.50 2.62
CA ALA A 121 3.83 -9.78 3.27
C ALA A 121 2.53 -10.44 2.77
N ILE A 122 1.48 -9.66 2.54
CA ILE A 122 0.24 -10.15 1.92
C ILE A 122 0.51 -10.64 0.48
N GLY A 123 1.32 -9.91 -0.27
CA GLY A 123 1.74 -10.31 -1.62
C GLY A 123 2.48 -11.65 -1.63
N GLU A 124 3.46 -11.83 -0.74
CA GLU A 124 4.22 -13.07 -0.58
C GLU A 124 3.32 -14.25 -0.14
N MET A 125 2.36 -14.01 0.73
CA MET A 125 1.39 -15.03 1.15
C MET A 125 0.48 -15.47 0.00
N THR A 126 0.11 -14.54 -0.86
CA THR A 126 -0.89 -14.79 -1.91
C THR A 126 -0.25 -15.39 -3.18
N TYR A 127 0.89 -14.83 -3.60
CA TYR A 127 1.49 -15.12 -4.90
C TYR A 127 2.97 -15.51 -4.82
N GLY A 128 3.64 -15.26 -3.68
CA GLY A 128 5.09 -15.39 -3.54
C GLY A 128 5.57 -16.62 -2.78
N ALA A 129 6.73 -16.48 -2.15
CA ALA A 129 7.44 -17.55 -1.46
C ALA A 129 6.72 -18.07 -0.21
N ALA A 130 5.85 -17.26 0.42
CA ALA A 130 5.07 -17.65 1.59
C ALA A 130 3.71 -18.30 1.26
N ARG A 131 3.46 -18.62 -0.01
CA ARG A 131 2.21 -19.23 -0.45
C ARG A 131 2.00 -20.58 0.26
N GLY A 132 0.84 -20.70 0.95
CA GLY A 132 0.50 -21.88 1.75
C GLY A 132 1.05 -21.88 3.18
N MET A 133 1.91 -20.93 3.54
CA MET A 133 2.36 -20.73 4.91
C MET A 133 1.29 -19.99 5.72
N LYS A 134 1.16 -20.33 6.99
CA LYS A 134 0.23 -19.67 7.91
C LYS A 134 0.94 -18.76 8.91
N ASP A 135 2.20 -19.06 9.19
CA ASP A 135 2.99 -18.36 10.19
C ASP A 135 4.36 -18.04 9.58
N PHE A 136 4.62 -16.74 9.38
CA PHE A 136 5.87 -16.26 8.80
C PHE A 136 6.06 -14.76 9.05
N ILE A 137 7.28 -14.28 8.81
CA ILE A 137 7.64 -12.87 8.81
C ILE A 137 8.30 -12.56 7.47
N VAL A 138 7.86 -11.48 6.83
CA VAL A 138 8.57 -10.88 5.70
C VAL A 138 9.39 -9.71 6.22
N ILE A 139 10.65 -9.63 5.83
CA ILE A 139 11.53 -8.48 6.11
C ILE A 139 11.86 -7.81 4.80
N THR A 140 11.58 -6.54 4.69
CA THR A 140 11.94 -5.70 3.55
C THR A 140 13.19 -4.90 3.86
N LEU A 141 14.19 -4.99 2.98
CA LEU A 141 15.47 -4.28 3.11
C LEU A 141 15.58 -3.27 1.97
N GLY A 142 15.49 -1.98 2.31
CA GLY A 142 15.54 -0.88 1.35
C GLY A 142 16.22 0.33 1.98
N THR A 143 15.64 1.52 1.85
CA THR A 143 16.09 2.74 2.55
C THR A 143 16.08 2.53 4.06
N GLY A 144 15.13 1.76 4.57
CA GLY A 144 15.02 1.30 5.95
C GLY A 144 14.80 -0.20 6.02
N VAL A 145 14.41 -0.68 7.19
CA VAL A 145 14.01 -2.07 7.44
C VAL A 145 12.53 -2.08 7.79
N GLY A 146 11.72 -2.69 6.97
CA GLY A 146 10.30 -2.92 7.25
C GLY A 146 10.03 -4.41 7.54
N SER A 147 8.90 -4.72 8.15
CA SER A 147 8.46 -6.10 8.31
C SER A 147 6.96 -6.23 8.39
N GLY A 148 6.46 -7.37 7.90
CA GLY A 148 5.08 -7.80 8.05
C GLY A 148 5.03 -9.17 8.71
N ILE A 149 4.19 -9.33 9.72
CA ILE A 149 4.04 -10.55 10.51
C ILE A 149 2.70 -11.18 10.20
N VAL A 150 2.71 -12.45 9.82
CA VAL A 150 1.49 -13.24 9.59
C VAL A 150 1.44 -14.41 10.57
N ILE A 151 0.30 -14.57 11.24
CA ILE A 151 0.02 -15.65 12.19
C ILE A 151 -1.35 -16.24 11.86
N ASN A 152 -1.43 -17.57 11.79
CA ASN A 152 -2.65 -18.30 11.39
C ASN A 152 -3.23 -17.82 10.04
N GLY A 153 -2.38 -17.38 9.11
CA GLY A 153 -2.79 -16.86 7.81
C GLY A 153 -3.41 -15.46 7.85
N GLN A 154 -3.24 -14.75 8.96
CA GLN A 154 -3.76 -13.38 9.15
C GLN A 154 -2.62 -12.41 9.45
N MET A 155 -2.68 -11.23 8.81
CA MET A 155 -1.74 -10.15 9.09
C MET A 155 -1.91 -9.63 10.51
N VAL A 156 -0.81 -9.51 11.24
CA VAL A 156 -0.79 -8.94 12.59
C VAL A 156 -0.63 -7.42 12.49
N TYR A 157 -1.70 -6.70 12.73
CA TYR A 157 -1.69 -5.23 12.74
C TYR A 157 -1.41 -4.64 14.12
N GLY A 158 -1.60 -5.41 15.21
CA GLY A 158 -1.52 -4.90 16.58
C GLY A 158 -2.76 -4.11 16.99
N HIS A 159 -2.66 -3.46 18.16
CA HIS A 159 -3.78 -2.70 18.72
C HIS A 159 -4.09 -1.42 17.93
N ASP A 160 -3.05 -0.73 17.50
CA ASP A 160 -3.10 0.60 16.86
C ASP A 160 -2.70 0.61 15.38
N GLY A 161 -2.42 -0.56 14.79
CA GLY A 161 -2.11 -0.70 13.37
C GLY A 161 -0.61 -0.71 13.03
N PHE A 162 0.28 -0.65 14.04
CA PHE A 162 1.73 -0.53 13.84
C PHE A 162 2.53 -1.72 14.39
N ALA A 163 1.95 -2.92 14.46
CA ALA A 163 2.73 -4.11 14.80
C ALA A 163 3.74 -4.43 13.70
N GLY A 164 4.86 -5.02 14.10
CA GLY A 164 5.87 -5.50 13.16
C GLY A 164 6.94 -4.47 12.78
N GLU A 165 7.06 -3.36 13.48
CA GLU A 165 8.10 -2.34 13.25
C GLU A 165 9.50 -2.80 13.73
N LEU A 166 9.98 -3.97 13.21
CA LEU A 166 11.24 -4.59 13.64
C LEU A 166 12.48 -3.74 13.31
N GLY A 167 12.40 -2.89 12.30
CA GLY A 167 13.48 -1.96 11.94
C GLY A 167 13.80 -0.96 13.04
N HIS A 168 12.87 -0.71 13.95
CA HIS A 168 13.06 0.19 15.10
C HIS A 168 13.58 -0.51 16.37
N THR A 169 13.90 -1.82 16.28
CA THR A 169 14.46 -2.57 17.40
C THR A 169 15.93 -2.21 17.61
N ILE A 170 16.28 -1.82 18.84
CA ILE A 170 17.66 -1.46 19.20
C ILE A 170 18.47 -2.77 19.39
N ILE A 171 19.38 -3.05 18.46
CA ILE A 171 20.26 -4.23 18.50
C ILE A 171 21.57 -3.92 19.27
N ARG A 172 22.05 -2.68 19.16
CA ARG A 172 23.24 -2.19 19.87
C ARG A 172 22.95 -0.86 20.55
N ARG A 173 23.21 -0.80 21.86
CA ARG A 173 23.04 0.44 22.65
C ARG A 173 24.19 1.42 22.49
N GLU A 174 25.41 0.92 22.25
CA GLU A 174 26.63 1.71 22.14
C GLU A 174 27.24 1.54 20.74
N ASN A 175 27.65 2.66 20.14
CA ASN A 175 28.26 2.70 18.79
C ASN A 175 27.40 2.05 17.69
N GLY A 176 26.08 1.96 17.87
CA GLY A 176 25.13 1.54 16.84
C GLY A 176 24.99 2.59 15.76
N ARG A 177 24.92 2.17 14.48
CA ARG A 177 24.47 3.05 13.40
C ARG A 177 22.95 3.11 13.41
N LEU A 178 22.39 4.28 13.25
CA LEU A 178 20.97 4.43 12.92
C LEU A 178 20.78 4.02 11.46
N CYS A 179 19.67 3.35 11.14
CA CYS A 179 19.25 3.24 9.74
C CYS A 179 18.93 4.65 9.26
N GLY A 180 19.51 5.00 8.13
CA GLY A 180 19.46 6.35 7.54
C GLY A 180 18.11 6.70 6.95
#